data_d99824ae8d054502bd3e0c69f1ce1a5f
#
_entry.id   d99824ae8d054502bd3e0c69f1ce1a5f
#
_cell.length_a   1.000
_cell.length_b   1.000
_cell.length_c   1.000
_cell.angle_alpha   90.00
_cell.angle_beta   90.00
_cell.angle_gamma   90.00
#
_symmetry.space_group_name_H-M   'P 1'
#
loop_
_entity.id
_entity.type
_entity.pdbx_description
1 polymer ?
#
loop_
_entity_poly.entity_id
_entity_poly.type
_entity_poly.pdbx_seq_one_letter_code
_entity_poly.pdbx_strand_id
1 'polypeptide(L)'
;MLKKLFSFDQFMANDIAIDLGTANTLIYIRGKGIVLDEPSVVAIRHEDGPNGPYSKKSLLAVGIEAKTMLGRSPQNIQAIRPMKDGVIADFNITEDMIKFFIAKVHDTRWFVPSPRIIICVPYGATQVERRAIRESAERAGAKQVFLIEEPMAAAIGAGLPISEATGSMVIDV
;
A
#
# COMPACT_ATOMS: atom_id res chain seq x y z
N MET A 1 9.50 4.45 37.17
CA MET A 1 9.42 5.62 36.30
C MET A 1 9.67 5.28 34.82
N LEU A 2 10.57 4.33 34.49
CA LEU A 2 10.85 3.91 33.09
C LEU A 2 9.69 3.19 32.37
N LYS A 3 8.80 2.49 33.06
CA LYS A 3 7.63 1.81 32.42
C LYS A 3 6.60 2.76 31.79
N LYS A 4 6.54 4.03 32.20
CA LYS A 4 5.65 5.04 31.60
C LYS A 4 6.18 5.65 30.31
N LEU A 5 7.51 5.66 30.09
CA LEU A 5 8.09 6.15 28.84
C LEU A 5 7.83 5.20 27.67
N PHE A 6 7.83 3.87 27.91
CA PHE A 6 7.53 2.87 26.86
C PHE A 6 6.06 2.89 26.41
N SER A 7 5.15 3.38 27.26
CA SER A 7 3.72 3.52 26.93
C SER A 7 3.43 4.75 26.03
N PHE A 8 4.30 5.75 26.03
CA PHE A 8 4.10 6.97 25.25
C PHE A 8 4.38 6.76 23.75
N ASP A 9 5.39 5.97 23.40
CA ASP A 9 5.68 5.57 22.01
C ASP A 9 4.56 4.71 21.41
N GLN A 10 3.91 3.85 22.21
CA GLN A 10 2.76 3.06 21.76
C GLN A 10 1.50 3.91 21.55
N PHE A 11 1.38 5.05 22.24
CA PHE A 11 0.22 5.93 22.13
C PHE A 11 0.31 6.89 20.94
N MET A 12 1.53 7.18 20.46
CA MET A 12 1.80 8.16 19.39
C MET A 12 2.02 7.52 18.02
N ALA A 13 2.35 6.24 17.94
CA ALA A 13 2.53 5.55 16.67
C ALA A 13 1.17 5.10 16.11
N ASN A 14 0.75 5.71 15.01
CA ASN A 14 -0.40 5.24 14.25
C ASN A 14 -0.03 3.94 13.56
N ASP A 15 -0.55 2.81 14.04
CA ASP A 15 -0.46 1.53 13.32
C ASP A 15 -1.34 1.62 12.08
N ILE A 16 -0.76 1.33 10.93
CA ILE A 16 -1.42 1.42 9.62
C ILE A 16 -1.59 0.01 9.07
N ALA A 17 -2.78 -0.32 8.59
CA ALA A 17 -3.02 -1.51 7.79
C ALA A 17 -3.33 -1.08 6.36
N ILE A 18 -2.70 -1.73 5.38
CA ILE A 18 -2.87 -1.45 3.95
C ILE A 18 -3.33 -2.73 3.26
N ASP A 19 -4.42 -2.61 2.55
CA ASP A 19 -4.90 -3.63 1.61
C ASP A 19 -4.63 -3.14 0.19
N LEU A 20 -3.72 -3.82 -0.52
CA LEU A 20 -3.31 -3.49 -1.89
C LEU A 20 -4.15 -4.28 -2.91
N GLY A 21 -5.42 -3.99 -2.98
CA GLY A 21 -6.31 -4.66 -3.93
C GLY A 21 -6.04 -4.28 -5.40
N THR A 22 -6.40 -5.16 -6.32
CA THR A 22 -6.31 -4.92 -7.77
C THR A 22 -7.15 -3.73 -8.23
N ALA A 23 -8.34 -3.55 -7.66
CA ALA A 23 -9.26 -2.47 -8.01
C ALA A 23 -9.01 -1.23 -7.16
N ASN A 24 -8.98 -1.37 -5.86
CA ASN A 24 -8.83 -0.30 -4.87
C ASN A 24 -7.76 -0.64 -3.85
N THR A 25 -7.10 0.38 -3.33
CA THR A 25 -6.24 0.31 -2.14
C THR A 25 -7.00 0.91 -0.97
N LEU A 26 -7.06 0.16 0.13
CA LEU A 26 -7.63 0.60 1.40
C LEU A 26 -6.54 0.83 2.43
N ILE A 27 -6.66 1.92 3.20
CA ILE A 27 -5.80 2.15 4.36
C ILE A 27 -6.64 2.38 5.60
N TYR A 28 -6.35 1.58 6.61
CA TYR A 28 -6.93 1.67 7.94
C TYR A 28 -5.88 2.17 8.94
N ILE A 29 -6.25 3.09 9.79
CA ILE A 29 -5.43 3.54 10.93
C ILE A 29 -6.13 3.16 12.23
N ARG A 30 -5.36 2.55 13.14
CA ARG A 30 -5.87 2.17 14.45
C ARG A 30 -6.52 3.37 15.15
N GLY A 31 -7.78 3.22 15.57
CA GLY A 31 -8.57 4.24 16.26
C GLY A 31 -9.20 5.31 15.36
N LYS A 32 -8.88 5.34 14.06
CA LYS A 32 -9.50 6.25 13.09
C LYS A 32 -10.39 5.54 12.06
N GLY A 33 -10.22 4.22 11.91
CA GLY A 33 -10.95 3.45 10.88
C GLY A 33 -10.28 3.53 9.51
N ILE A 34 -11.06 3.29 8.45
CA ILE A 34 -10.62 3.44 7.06
C ILE A 34 -10.45 4.92 6.77
N VAL A 35 -9.23 5.34 6.47
CA VAL A 35 -8.87 6.73 6.18
C VAL A 35 -8.59 6.98 4.71
N LEU A 36 -8.43 5.93 3.92
CA LEU A 36 -8.24 5.99 2.48
C LEU A 36 -8.92 4.79 1.82
N ASP A 37 -9.72 5.08 0.80
CA ASP A 37 -10.30 4.12 -0.14
C ASP A 37 -10.18 4.73 -1.53
N GLU A 38 -9.15 4.32 -2.26
CA GLU A 38 -8.86 4.89 -3.57
C GLU A 38 -8.53 3.82 -4.60
N PRO A 39 -8.85 4.08 -5.89
CA PRO A 39 -8.49 3.19 -6.98
C PRO A 39 -6.98 2.91 -7.03
N SER A 40 -6.59 1.65 -7.22
CA SER A 40 -5.21 1.25 -7.47
C SER A 40 -4.81 1.60 -8.91
N VAL A 41 -4.76 2.90 -9.21
CA VAL A 41 -4.44 3.47 -10.53
C VAL A 41 -3.36 4.52 -10.37
N VAL A 42 -2.42 4.52 -11.32
CA VAL A 42 -1.32 5.49 -11.39
C VAL A 42 -1.26 6.08 -12.79
N ALA A 43 -1.13 7.40 -12.88
CA ALA A 43 -0.87 8.11 -14.12
C ALA A 43 0.61 8.54 -14.18
N ILE A 44 1.26 8.17 -15.26
CA ILE A 44 2.68 8.44 -15.51
C ILE A 44 2.78 9.37 -16.71
N ARG A 45 3.61 10.39 -16.59
CA ARG A 45 4.01 11.23 -17.71
C ARG A 45 5.33 10.71 -18.27
N HIS A 46 5.37 10.54 -19.57
CA HIS A 46 6.57 10.24 -20.33
C HIS A 46 7.13 11.55 -20.89
N GLU A 47 8.36 11.86 -20.56
CA GLU A 47 9.08 13.06 -21.00
C GLU A 47 10.35 12.66 -21.75
N ASP A 48 10.85 13.58 -22.57
CA ASP A 48 12.14 13.39 -23.22
C ASP A 48 13.25 13.45 -22.14
N GLY A 49 14.17 12.56 -22.25
CA GLY A 49 15.28 12.44 -21.30
C GLY A 49 16.61 12.20 -22.02
N PRO A 50 17.71 12.04 -21.24
CA PRO A 50 19.06 11.86 -21.79
C PRO A 50 19.21 10.69 -22.76
N ASN A 51 18.35 9.68 -22.64
CA ASN A 51 18.38 8.46 -23.44
C ASN A 51 17.38 8.46 -24.61
N GLY A 52 16.82 9.64 -24.98
CA GLY A 52 15.91 9.81 -26.10
C GLY A 52 14.47 10.17 -25.71
N PRO A 53 13.57 10.25 -26.72
CA PRO A 53 12.17 10.57 -26.51
C PRO A 53 11.51 9.59 -25.55
N TYR A 54 10.66 10.11 -24.63
CA TYR A 54 9.91 9.32 -23.64
C TYR A 54 10.77 8.46 -22.69
N SER A 55 12.07 8.74 -22.58
CA SER A 55 12.98 7.95 -21.72
C SER A 55 12.86 8.28 -20.24
N LYS A 56 12.24 9.41 -19.87
CA LYS A 56 12.01 9.82 -18.48
C LYS A 56 10.54 9.59 -18.10
N LYS A 57 10.32 8.88 -17.01
CA LYS A 57 8.98 8.68 -16.44
C LYS A 57 8.86 9.51 -15.16
N SER A 58 7.75 10.24 -15.02
CA SER A 58 7.42 10.97 -13.81
C SER A 58 6.01 10.63 -13.35
N LEU A 59 5.83 10.47 -12.04
CA LEU A 59 4.52 10.29 -11.42
C LEU A 59 3.71 11.57 -11.60
N LEU A 60 2.52 11.46 -12.21
CA LEU A 60 1.61 12.58 -12.43
C LEU A 60 0.46 12.60 -11.43
N ALA A 61 -0.20 11.47 -11.23
CA ALA A 61 -1.35 11.34 -10.33
C ALA A 61 -1.49 9.90 -9.84
N VAL A 62 -2.17 9.71 -8.71
CA VAL A 62 -2.47 8.41 -8.11
C VAL A 62 -3.93 8.40 -7.64
N GLY A 63 -4.54 7.22 -7.61
CA GLY A 63 -5.87 7.03 -7.09
C GLY A 63 -6.97 7.57 -8.00
N ILE A 64 -7.92 8.29 -7.42
CA ILE A 64 -9.09 8.79 -8.15
C ILE A 64 -8.71 9.74 -9.29
N GLU A 65 -7.69 10.59 -9.07
CA GLU A 65 -7.22 11.51 -10.11
C GLU A 65 -6.68 10.76 -11.31
N ALA A 66 -5.83 9.74 -11.09
CA ALA A 66 -5.30 8.89 -12.13
C ALA A 66 -6.41 8.10 -12.86
N LYS A 67 -7.45 7.64 -12.12
CA LYS A 67 -8.60 6.94 -12.70
C LYS A 67 -9.36 7.78 -13.72
N THR A 68 -9.47 9.09 -13.52
CA THR A 68 -10.14 9.99 -14.48
C THR A 68 -9.42 10.07 -15.82
N MET A 69 -8.13 9.73 -15.84
CA MET A 69 -7.27 9.75 -17.04
C MET A 69 -7.28 8.43 -17.81
N LEU A 70 -7.86 7.36 -17.26
CA LEU A 70 -7.95 6.07 -17.96
C LEU A 70 -8.73 6.21 -19.27
N GLY A 71 -8.10 5.83 -20.39
CA GLY A 71 -8.69 5.88 -21.72
C GLY A 71 -8.92 7.29 -22.29
N ARG A 72 -8.44 8.34 -21.64
CA ARG A 72 -8.64 9.74 -22.03
C ARG A 72 -7.35 10.56 -22.01
N SER A 73 -6.20 9.91 -21.85
CA SER A 73 -4.92 10.58 -21.69
C SER A 73 -4.32 10.99 -23.03
N PRO A 74 -3.61 12.14 -23.11
CA PRO A 74 -2.71 12.47 -24.23
C PRO A 74 -1.64 11.38 -24.41
N GLN A 75 -1.00 11.35 -25.59
CA GLN A 75 -0.01 10.32 -25.95
C GLN A 75 1.17 10.21 -24.99
N ASN A 76 1.51 11.30 -24.31
CA ASN A 76 2.62 11.34 -23.33
C ASN A 76 2.20 11.01 -21.90
N ILE A 77 0.93 10.69 -21.66
CA ILE A 77 0.42 10.30 -20.35
C ILE A 77 -0.18 8.89 -20.43
N GLN A 78 0.25 8.01 -19.55
CA GLN A 78 -0.25 6.65 -19.44
C GLN A 78 -0.84 6.42 -18.05
N ALA A 79 -2.14 6.15 -17.99
CA ALA A 79 -2.79 5.70 -16.77
C ALA A 79 -2.85 4.17 -16.76
N ILE A 80 -2.33 3.55 -15.70
CA ILE A 80 -2.20 2.09 -15.58
C ILE A 80 -2.63 1.61 -14.19
N ARG A 81 -2.94 0.33 -14.11
CA ARG A 81 -3.11 -0.41 -12.85
C ARG A 81 -1.82 -1.17 -12.56
N PRO A 82 -1.07 -0.80 -11.51
CA PRO A 82 0.20 -1.47 -11.19
C PRO A 82 -0.02 -2.86 -10.58
N MET A 83 -1.24 -3.14 -10.11
CA MET A 83 -1.68 -4.45 -9.64
C MET A 83 -2.64 -5.07 -10.66
N LYS A 84 -2.44 -6.35 -10.98
CA LYS A 84 -3.32 -7.11 -11.87
C LYS A 84 -3.47 -8.53 -11.35
N ASP A 85 -4.70 -8.98 -11.18
CA ASP A 85 -5.04 -10.33 -10.72
C ASP A 85 -4.30 -10.71 -9.41
N GLY A 86 -4.20 -9.75 -8.48
CA GLY A 86 -3.49 -9.92 -7.22
C GLY A 86 -1.96 -9.96 -7.34
N VAL A 87 -1.38 -9.70 -8.52
CA VAL A 87 0.07 -9.71 -8.77
C VAL A 87 0.56 -8.31 -9.10
N ILE A 88 1.80 -8.01 -8.70
CA ILE A 88 2.45 -6.76 -9.08
C ILE A 88 2.89 -6.84 -10.54
N ALA A 89 2.30 -6.00 -11.40
CA ALA A 89 2.65 -5.91 -12.81
C ALA A 89 3.85 -4.98 -13.06
N ASP A 90 4.02 -3.95 -12.23
CA ASP A 90 5.16 -3.01 -12.29
C ASP A 90 5.58 -2.60 -10.87
N PHE A 91 6.78 -3.05 -10.46
CA PHE A 91 7.32 -2.83 -9.12
C PHE A 91 7.56 -1.35 -8.81
N ASN A 92 8.15 -0.62 -9.74
CA ASN A 92 8.51 0.78 -9.51
C ASN A 92 7.25 1.65 -9.33
N ILE A 93 6.25 1.39 -10.14
CA ILE A 93 4.98 2.12 -10.10
C ILE A 93 4.18 1.74 -8.86
N THR A 94 4.20 0.46 -8.45
CA THR A 94 3.60 0.03 -7.19
C THR A 94 4.28 0.69 -5.99
N GLU A 95 5.62 0.79 -6.02
CA GLU A 95 6.39 1.50 -4.99
C GLU A 95 5.97 2.96 -4.88
N ASP A 96 5.87 3.65 -6.02
CA ASP A 96 5.45 5.06 -6.05
C ASP A 96 4.02 5.24 -5.55
N MET A 97 3.11 4.33 -5.90
CA MET A 97 1.73 4.31 -5.41
C MET A 97 1.68 4.13 -3.88
N ILE A 98 2.41 3.15 -3.35
CA ILE A 98 2.47 2.89 -1.90
C ILE A 98 3.02 4.11 -1.16
N LYS A 99 4.12 4.69 -1.65
CA LYS A 99 4.72 5.90 -1.06
C LYS A 99 3.73 7.06 -1.04
N PHE A 100 3.03 7.28 -2.15
CA PHE A 100 2.03 8.34 -2.27
C PHE A 100 0.90 8.16 -1.25
N PHE A 101 0.33 6.96 -1.15
CA PHE A 101 -0.77 6.70 -0.22
C PHE A 101 -0.33 6.77 1.25
N ILE A 102 0.85 6.25 1.59
CA ILE A 102 1.39 6.39 2.95
C ILE A 102 1.60 7.87 3.29
N ALA A 103 2.22 8.65 2.39
CA ALA A 103 2.43 10.07 2.60
C ALA A 103 1.10 10.85 2.76
N LYS A 104 0.05 10.43 2.04
CA LYS A 104 -1.27 11.06 2.10
C LYS A 104 -1.97 10.86 3.45
N VAL A 105 -1.75 9.74 4.11
CA VAL A 105 -2.42 9.39 5.38
C VAL A 105 -1.54 9.59 6.61
N HIS A 106 -0.22 9.61 6.43
CA HIS A 106 0.71 9.80 7.53
C HIS A 106 0.87 11.28 7.85
N ASP A 107 0.64 11.62 9.11
CA ASP A 107 0.87 12.96 9.60
C ASP A 107 2.38 13.20 9.78
N THR A 108 2.97 14.00 8.89
CA THR A 108 4.40 14.30 8.87
C THR A 108 4.84 15.38 9.85
N ARG A 109 3.98 15.78 10.80
CA ARG A 109 4.38 16.73 11.85
C ARG A 109 5.55 16.18 12.67
N TRP A 110 6.46 17.04 13.06
CA TRP A 110 7.76 16.76 13.73
C TRP A 110 7.70 15.81 14.93
N PHE A 111 6.54 15.59 15.52
CA PHE A 111 6.35 14.79 16.73
C PHE A 111 5.62 13.46 16.50
N VAL A 112 5.29 13.11 15.27
CA VAL A 112 4.61 11.84 14.97
C VAL A 112 5.65 10.80 14.62
N PRO A 113 5.83 9.76 15.45
CA PRO A 113 6.80 8.70 15.15
C PRO A 113 6.42 7.93 13.88
N SER A 114 7.43 7.41 13.18
CA SER A 114 7.26 6.56 12.01
C SER A 114 6.32 5.39 12.32
N PRO A 115 5.32 5.11 11.47
CA PRO A 115 4.31 4.11 11.73
C PRO A 115 4.86 2.68 11.62
N ARG A 116 4.20 1.74 12.32
CA ARG A 116 4.27 0.32 11.99
C ARG A 116 3.19 0.05 10.95
N ILE A 117 3.55 -0.65 9.89
CA ILE A 117 2.64 -0.92 8.77
C ILE A 117 2.48 -2.42 8.61
N ILE A 118 1.23 -2.89 8.51
CA ILE A 118 0.88 -4.23 8.06
C ILE A 118 0.29 -4.11 6.65
N ILE A 119 0.76 -4.92 5.71
CA ILE A 119 0.31 -4.89 4.32
C ILE A 119 -0.22 -6.27 3.94
N CYS A 120 -1.43 -6.32 3.40
CA CYS A 120 -1.99 -7.52 2.81
C CYS A 120 -1.26 -7.83 1.50
N VAL A 121 -0.93 -9.09 1.31
CA VAL A 121 -0.31 -9.61 0.09
C VAL A 121 -1.07 -10.84 -0.40
N PRO A 122 -1.18 -11.04 -1.71
CA PRO A 122 -1.79 -12.26 -2.26
C PRO A 122 -1.10 -13.51 -1.73
N TYR A 123 -1.86 -14.60 -1.57
CA TYR A 123 -1.32 -15.90 -1.15
C TYR A 123 -0.18 -16.37 -2.07
N GLY A 124 -0.34 -16.16 -3.39
CA GLY A 124 0.64 -16.54 -4.40
C GLY A 124 1.82 -15.58 -4.58
N ALA A 125 1.92 -14.52 -3.76
CA ALA A 125 3.00 -13.54 -3.89
C ALA A 125 4.37 -14.20 -3.69
N THR A 126 5.27 -13.99 -4.64
CA THR A 126 6.65 -14.49 -4.63
C THR A 126 7.47 -13.79 -3.55
N GLN A 127 8.61 -14.37 -3.17
CA GLN A 127 9.54 -13.75 -2.22
C GLN A 127 10.07 -12.39 -2.73
N VAL A 128 10.24 -12.26 -4.05
CA VAL A 128 10.69 -10.99 -4.67
C VAL A 128 9.62 -9.91 -4.50
N GLU A 129 8.36 -10.23 -4.76
CA GLU A 129 7.22 -9.31 -4.58
C GLU A 129 7.06 -8.91 -3.11
N ARG A 130 7.08 -9.90 -2.20
CA ARG A 130 7.01 -9.63 -0.75
C ARG A 130 8.12 -8.71 -0.29
N ARG A 131 9.34 -8.90 -0.78
CA ARG A 131 10.48 -8.04 -0.48
C ARG A 131 10.29 -6.64 -1.05
N ALA A 132 9.86 -6.52 -2.31
CA ALA A 132 9.63 -5.24 -2.96
C ALA A 132 8.58 -4.40 -2.21
N ILE A 133 7.43 -5.00 -1.83
CA ILE A 133 6.39 -4.33 -1.04
C ILE A 133 6.96 -3.84 0.30
N ARG A 134 7.71 -4.69 1.01
CA ARG A 134 8.31 -4.32 2.29
C ARG A 134 9.27 -3.15 2.15
N GLU A 135 10.23 -3.23 1.22
CA GLU A 135 11.20 -2.17 0.98
C GLU A 135 10.53 -0.86 0.54
N SER A 136 9.45 -0.94 -0.25
CA SER A 136 8.68 0.24 -0.67
C SER A 136 8.06 0.97 0.51
N ALA A 137 7.45 0.23 1.44
CA ALA A 137 6.86 0.81 2.65
C ALA A 137 7.92 1.37 3.61
N GLU A 138 9.07 0.69 3.75
CA GLU A 138 10.20 1.17 4.55
C GLU A 138 10.76 2.49 3.98
N ARG A 139 10.92 2.58 2.64
CA ARG A 139 11.33 3.82 1.96
C ARG A 139 10.28 4.93 2.05
N ALA A 140 9.02 4.57 2.23
CA ALA A 140 7.94 5.54 2.49
C ALA A 140 7.92 6.04 3.95
N GLY A 141 8.85 5.58 4.79
CA GLY A 141 9.02 6.05 6.17
C GLY A 141 8.43 5.13 7.24
N ALA A 142 8.05 3.90 6.91
CA ALA A 142 7.62 2.92 7.91
C ALA A 142 8.79 2.53 8.84
N LYS A 143 8.53 2.51 10.15
CA LYS A 143 9.49 2.03 11.15
C LYS A 143 9.63 0.50 11.10
N GLN A 144 8.55 -0.18 10.81
CA GLN A 144 8.49 -1.64 10.75
C GLN A 144 7.36 -2.06 9.81
N VAL A 145 7.62 -3.06 8.98
CA VAL A 145 6.66 -3.58 8.00
C VAL A 145 6.41 -5.06 8.24
N PHE A 146 5.15 -5.41 8.38
CA PHE A 146 4.66 -6.78 8.44
C PHE A 146 3.87 -7.09 7.18
N LEU A 147 3.98 -8.31 6.69
CA LEU A 147 3.16 -8.80 5.59
C LEU A 147 2.22 -9.87 6.12
N ILE A 148 0.97 -9.81 5.69
CA ILE A 148 -0.05 -10.80 5.99
C ILE A 148 -0.70 -11.26 4.68
N GLU A 149 -1.01 -12.53 4.56
CA GLU A 149 -1.72 -13.05 3.38
C GLU A 149 -3.19 -12.65 3.42
N GLU A 150 -3.72 -12.22 2.27
CA GLU A 150 -5.12 -11.77 2.14
C GLU A 150 -6.13 -12.72 2.78
N PRO A 151 -6.10 -14.06 2.52
CA PRO A 151 -7.06 -14.96 3.13
C PRO A 151 -6.91 -15.05 4.65
N MET A 152 -5.70 -14.89 5.18
CA MET A 152 -5.48 -14.85 6.63
C MET A 152 -6.02 -13.55 7.24
N ALA A 153 -5.80 -12.42 6.58
CA ALA A 153 -6.36 -11.14 7.02
C ALA A 153 -7.90 -11.16 7.00
N ALA A 154 -8.50 -11.73 5.97
CA ALA A 154 -9.95 -11.91 5.86
C ALA A 154 -10.50 -12.83 6.97
N ALA A 155 -9.80 -13.94 7.28
CA ALA A 155 -10.18 -14.85 8.36
C ALA A 155 -10.16 -14.16 9.72
N ILE A 156 -9.14 -13.35 9.99
CA ILE A 156 -9.03 -12.55 11.23
C ILE A 156 -10.18 -11.54 11.28
N GLY A 157 -10.42 -10.82 10.19
CA GLY A 157 -11.48 -9.81 10.09
C GLY A 157 -12.89 -10.40 10.28
N ALA A 158 -13.11 -11.62 9.81
CA ALA A 158 -14.36 -12.38 10.00
C ALA A 158 -14.48 -13.02 11.40
N GLY A 159 -13.47 -12.90 12.25
CA GLY A 159 -13.47 -13.49 13.60
C GLY A 159 -13.36 -15.02 13.61
N LEU A 160 -12.77 -15.61 12.57
CA LEU A 160 -12.59 -17.07 12.52
C LEU A 160 -11.53 -17.51 13.54
N PRO A 161 -11.66 -18.73 14.11
CA PRO A 161 -10.76 -19.24 15.15
C PRO A 161 -9.41 -19.69 14.56
N ILE A 162 -8.61 -18.74 14.10
CA ILE A 162 -7.32 -19.00 13.42
C ILE A 162 -6.26 -19.63 14.34
N SER A 163 -6.42 -19.54 15.66
CA SER A 163 -5.50 -20.10 16.65
C SER A 163 -5.87 -21.50 17.11
N GLU A 164 -7.02 -22.01 16.70
CA GLU A 164 -7.53 -23.32 17.10
C GLU A 164 -7.21 -24.39 16.06
N ALA A 165 -7.11 -25.65 16.51
CA ALA A 165 -6.89 -26.79 15.60
C ALA A 165 -8.21 -27.21 14.89
N THR A 166 -8.91 -26.22 14.33
CA THR A 166 -10.18 -26.41 13.58
C THR A 166 -10.01 -25.92 12.16
N GLY A 167 -10.64 -26.62 11.19
CA GLY A 167 -10.66 -26.17 9.79
C GLY A 167 -11.67 -25.03 9.61
N SER A 168 -11.21 -23.90 9.09
CA SER A 168 -12.06 -22.77 8.66
C SER A 168 -11.80 -22.46 7.19
N MET A 169 -12.77 -21.90 6.50
CA MET A 169 -12.65 -21.53 5.09
C MET A 169 -13.07 -20.08 4.89
N VAL A 170 -12.28 -19.37 4.09
CA VAL A 170 -12.61 -18.05 3.54
C VAL A 170 -12.70 -18.19 2.02
N ILE A 171 -13.76 -17.66 1.43
CA ILE A 171 -13.95 -17.57 -0.02
C ILE A 171 -13.96 -16.08 -0.35
N ASP A 172 -13.02 -15.66 -1.14
CA ASP A 172 -12.88 -14.30 -1.68
C ASP A 172 -13.19 -14.37 -3.18
N VAL A 173 -14.13 -13.53 -3.67
CA VAL A 173 -14.71 -13.59 -5.03
C VAL A 173 -14.54 -12.26 -5.75
#